data_d31ad33c20a108f36f1adf86f2f78667
#
_entry.id   d31ad33c20a108f36f1adf86f2f78667
#
_cell.length_a   1.000
_cell.length_b   1.000
_cell.length_c   1.000
_cell.angle_alpha   90.00
_cell.angle_beta   90.00
_cell.angle_gamma   90.00
#
_symmetry.space_group_name_H-M   'P 1'
#
loop_
_entity.id
_entity.type
_entity.pdbx_description
1 polymer ?
#
loop_
_entity_poly.entity_id
_entity_poly.type
_entity_poly.pdbx_seq_one_letter_code
_entity_poly.pdbx_strand_id
1 'polypeptide(L)'
;MIVADASAVIDFLTVLPETDAVAGLLADRLTQGQPVNAPHLLDVEVLHVLRKMAARKVLSARRAERAVDDFLALRITRHPATAMARRIWDLRDNLSAYDAAYVSLAEALDCPLITRDARIAGSGFAQVEVY
;
A
#
# COMPACT_ATOMS: atom_id res chain seq x y z
N MET A 1 10.18 3.30 9.60
CA MET A 1 9.95 2.32 8.52
C MET A 1 8.52 1.84 8.59
N ILE A 2 7.86 1.74 7.46
CA ILE A 2 6.50 1.20 7.32
C ILE A 2 6.38 0.36 6.06
N VAL A 3 5.35 -0.50 6.03
CA VAL A 3 4.83 -1.10 4.81
C VAL A 3 3.51 -0.40 4.48
N ALA A 4 3.31 0.00 3.24
CA ALA A 4 2.07 0.61 2.77
C ALA A 4 1.43 -0.27 1.70
N ASP A 5 0.13 -0.54 1.82
CA ASP A 5 -0.59 -1.25 0.77
C ASP A 5 -1.13 -0.31 -0.33
N ALA A 6 -1.73 -0.89 -1.35
CA ALA A 6 -2.24 -0.11 -2.48
C ALA A 6 -3.31 0.89 -2.05
N SER A 7 -4.17 0.57 -1.08
CA SER A 7 -5.21 1.48 -0.61
C SER A 7 -4.62 2.74 0.01
N ALA A 8 -3.59 2.59 0.84
CA ALA A 8 -2.89 3.72 1.46
C ALA A 8 -2.17 4.59 0.43
N VAL A 9 -1.50 3.97 -0.54
CA VAL A 9 -0.79 4.70 -1.60
C VAL A 9 -1.77 5.44 -2.52
N ILE A 10 -2.89 4.83 -2.88
CA ILE A 10 -3.94 5.48 -3.68
C ILE A 10 -4.48 6.72 -2.96
N ASP A 11 -4.74 6.63 -1.67
CA ASP A 11 -5.21 7.81 -0.90
C ASP A 11 -4.17 8.92 -0.90
N PHE A 12 -2.90 8.58 -0.70
CA PHE A 12 -1.82 9.56 -0.81
C PHE A 12 -1.77 10.25 -2.17
N LEU A 13 -2.03 9.52 -3.26
CA LEU A 13 -1.97 10.05 -4.63
C LEU A 13 -3.20 10.86 -5.03
N THR A 14 -4.36 10.60 -4.42
CA THR A 14 -5.65 11.12 -4.91
C THR A 14 -6.38 12.02 -3.93
N VAL A 15 -5.99 12.04 -2.66
CA VAL A 15 -6.62 12.82 -1.59
C VAL A 15 -5.62 13.83 -1.04
N LEU A 16 -6.14 15.01 -0.62
CA LEU A 16 -5.28 16.02 0.00
C LEU A 16 -4.81 15.55 1.39
N PRO A 17 -3.50 15.65 1.69
CA PRO A 17 -2.95 15.18 2.97
C PRO A 17 -3.60 15.77 4.22
N GLU A 18 -4.05 17.03 4.14
CA GLU A 18 -4.69 17.73 5.24
C GLU A 18 -6.14 17.30 5.50
N THR A 19 -6.73 16.54 4.58
CA THR A 19 -8.13 16.07 4.70
C THR A 19 -8.25 14.58 4.99
N ASP A 20 -7.13 13.86 5.00
CA ASP A 20 -7.12 12.41 5.17
C ASP A 20 -5.93 11.94 5.99
N ALA A 21 -6.19 11.12 7.01
CA ALA A 21 -5.17 10.66 7.96
C ALA A 21 -4.10 9.78 7.31
N VAL A 22 -4.48 8.93 6.35
CA VAL A 22 -3.51 8.04 5.66
C VAL A 22 -2.64 8.84 4.70
N ALA A 23 -3.26 9.71 3.90
CA ALA A 23 -2.53 10.60 2.99
C ALA A 23 -1.56 11.50 3.78
N GLY A 24 -1.99 12.03 4.91
CA GLY A 24 -1.15 12.84 5.81
C GLY A 24 0.01 12.04 6.39
N LEU A 25 -0.27 10.84 6.89
CA LEU A 25 0.78 9.98 7.46
C LEU A 25 1.85 9.63 6.42
N LEU A 26 1.45 9.24 5.21
CA LEU A 26 2.41 8.92 4.15
C LEU A 26 3.20 10.14 3.70
N ALA A 27 2.55 11.31 3.59
CA ALA A 27 3.22 12.56 3.28
C ALA A 27 4.30 12.88 4.31
N ASP A 28 4.00 12.76 5.60
CA ASP A 28 4.94 12.99 6.69
C ASP A 28 6.12 12.01 6.62
N ARG A 29 5.86 10.72 6.42
CA ARG A 29 6.90 9.70 6.32
C ARG A 29 7.85 9.95 5.15
N LEU A 30 7.29 10.23 3.98
CA LEU A 30 8.08 10.49 2.78
C LEU A 30 8.89 11.80 2.90
N THR A 31 8.29 12.84 3.47
CA THR A 31 8.97 14.14 3.68
C THR A 31 10.13 14.01 4.67
N GLN A 32 9.97 13.19 5.72
CA GLN A 32 11.01 12.91 6.69
C GLN A 32 12.07 11.93 6.18
N GLY A 33 11.95 11.44 4.94
CA GLY A 33 12.88 10.47 4.37
C GLY A 33 12.82 9.10 5.02
N GLN A 34 11.72 8.77 5.70
CA GLN A 34 11.56 7.46 6.33
C GLN A 34 11.26 6.38 5.30
N PRO A 35 11.85 5.18 5.45
CA PRO A 35 11.63 4.11 4.48
C PRO A 35 10.18 3.68 4.41
N VAL A 36 9.62 3.67 3.19
CA VAL A 36 8.33 3.09 2.85
C VAL A 36 8.61 1.85 1.99
N ASN A 37 8.02 0.74 2.36
CA ASN A 37 8.27 -0.57 1.75
C ASN A 37 6.98 -1.17 1.22
N ALA A 38 7.06 -1.97 0.18
CA ALA A 38 5.95 -2.72 -0.36
C ALA A 38 6.43 -3.96 -1.12
N PRO A 39 5.60 -5.01 -1.27
CA PRO A 39 5.90 -6.06 -2.24
C PRO A 39 5.77 -5.53 -3.68
N HIS A 40 6.41 -6.20 -4.62
CA HIS A 40 6.37 -5.83 -6.05
C HIS A 40 4.95 -5.74 -6.61
N LEU A 41 4.01 -6.50 -6.07
CA LEU A 41 2.61 -6.48 -6.52
C LEU A 41 1.94 -5.11 -6.35
N LEU A 42 2.47 -4.24 -5.48
CA LEU A 42 1.96 -2.89 -5.29
C LEU A 42 1.82 -2.13 -6.61
N ASP A 43 2.82 -2.25 -7.47
CA ASP A 43 2.86 -1.49 -8.73
C ASP A 43 1.65 -1.81 -9.61
N VAL A 44 1.33 -3.09 -9.76
CA VAL A 44 0.18 -3.52 -10.56
C VAL A 44 -1.14 -3.18 -9.88
N GLU A 45 -1.23 -3.33 -8.58
CA GLU A 45 -2.45 -2.99 -7.84
C GLU A 45 -2.78 -1.49 -7.93
N VAL A 46 -1.79 -0.63 -7.73
CA VAL A 46 -1.99 0.83 -7.83
C VAL A 46 -2.44 1.21 -9.25
N LEU A 47 -1.75 0.71 -10.27
CA LEU A 47 -2.12 0.99 -11.66
C LEU A 47 -3.53 0.47 -12.01
N HIS A 48 -3.89 -0.71 -11.47
CA HIS A 48 -5.23 -1.28 -11.68
C HIS A 48 -6.32 -0.40 -11.05
N VAL A 49 -6.12 0.09 -9.83
CA VAL A 49 -7.09 0.97 -9.15
C VAL A 49 -7.21 2.29 -9.89
N LEU A 50 -6.10 2.92 -10.27
CA LEU A 50 -6.12 4.18 -11.05
C LEU A 50 -6.83 4.00 -12.38
N ARG A 51 -6.59 2.89 -13.07
CA ARG A 51 -7.32 2.54 -14.30
C ARG A 51 -8.82 2.49 -14.08
N LYS A 52 -9.26 1.82 -13.01
CA LYS A 52 -10.70 1.71 -12.66
C LYS A 52 -11.29 3.06 -12.32
N MET A 53 -10.59 3.89 -11.55
CA MET A 53 -11.05 5.24 -11.19
C MET A 53 -11.21 6.12 -12.42
N ALA A 54 -10.29 6.05 -13.37
CA ALA A 54 -10.38 6.77 -14.63
C ALA A 54 -11.56 6.26 -15.50
N ALA A 55 -11.72 4.94 -15.62
CA ALA A 55 -12.80 4.34 -16.40
C ALA A 55 -14.19 4.67 -15.84
N ARG A 56 -14.32 4.76 -14.52
CA ARG A 56 -15.55 5.14 -13.82
C ARG A 56 -15.73 6.64 -13.67
N LYS A 57 -14.81 7.43 -14.21
CA LYS A 57 -14.80 8.90 -14.11
C LYS A 57 -14.79 9.45 -12.67
N VAL A 58 -14.27 8.67 -11.72
CA VAL A 58 -13.98 9.12 -10.35
C VAL A 58 -12.81 10.11 -10.39
N LEU A 59 -11.82 9.84 -11.25
CA LEU A 59 -10.76 10.77 -11.63
C LEU A 59 -10.87 11.08 -13.11
N SER A 60 -10.57 12.33 -13.50
CA SER A 60 -10.36 12.63 -14.92
C SER A 60 -9.13 11.87 -15.44
N ALA A 61 -9.08 11.63 -16.76
CA ALA A 61 -7.93 10.97 -17.36
C ALA A 61 -6.62 11.72 -17.05
N ARG A 62 -6.64 13.05 -17.08
CA ARG A 62 -5.48 13.88 -16.75
C ARG A 62 -5.01 13.69 -15.30
N ARG A 63 -5.95 13.66 -14.34
CA ARG A 63 -5.60 13.42 -12.93
C ARG A 63 -5.07 12.02 -12.69
N ALA A 64 -5.63 11.02 -13.37
CA ALA A 64 -5.15 9.65 -13.27
C ALA A 64 -3.72 9.51 -13.82
N GLU A 65 -3.42 10.11 -14.98
CA GLU A 65 -2.06 10.16 -15.53
C GLU A 65 -1.08 10.83 -14.58
N ARG A 66 -1.49 11.96 -14.00
CA ARG A 66 -0.65 12.66 -13.02
C ARG A 66 -0.40 11.81 -11.78
N ALA A 67 -1.40 11.08 -11.31
CA ALA A 67 -1.23 10.16 -10.19
C ALA A 67 -0.24 9.03 -10.52
N VAL A 68 -0.23 8.53 -11.75
CA VAL A 68 0.78 7.57 -12.23
C VAL A 68 2.18 8.18 -12.17
N ASP A 69 2.35 9.40 -12.67
CA ASP A 69 3.65 10.09 -12.66
C ASP A 69 4.13 10.33 -11.21
N ASP A 70 3.23 10.78 -10.33
CA ASP A 70 3.52 10.99 -8.92
C ASP A 70 3.90 9.67 -8.23
N PHE A 71 3.18 8.58 -8.55
CA PHE A 71 3.49 7.25 -8.02
C PHE A 71 4.89 6.78 -8.43
N LEU A 72 5.25 6.96 -9.69
CA LEU A 72 6.57 6.58 -10.19
C LEU A 72 7.71 7.40 -9.56
N ALA A 73 7.40 8.60 -9.08
CA ALA A 73 8.36 9.46 -8.38
C ALA A 73 8.51 9.12 -6.88
N LEU A 74 7.63 8.32 -6.31
CA LEU A 74 7.70 7.95 -4.90
C LEU A 74 8.89 7.02 -4.60
N ARG A 75 9.57 7.29 -3.51
CA ARG A 75 10.65 6.45 -3.01
C ARG A 75 10.08 5.31 -2.17
N ILE A 76 9.66 4.24 -2.84
CA ILE A 76 9.18 3.01 -2.20
C ILE A 76 10.16 1.89 -2.52
N THR A 77 10.63 1.20 -1.49
CA THR A 77 11.47 0.02 -1.65
C THR A 77 10.58 -1.19 -1.91
N ARG A 78 10.77 -1.86 -3.06
CA ARG A 78 10.01 -3.05 -3.44
C ARG A 78 10.74 -4.31 -3.04
N HIS A 79 9.98 -5.32 -2.63
CA HIS A 79 10.51 -6.61 -2.18
C HIS A 79 9.86 -7.75 -2.99
N PRO A 80 10.65 -8.76 -3.42
CA PRO A 80 10.10 -9.87 -4.19
C PRO A 80 9.27 -10.80 -3.31
N ALA A 81 8.15 -11.29 -3.85
CA ALA A 81 7.29 -12.24 -3.13
C ALA A 81 8.00 -13.55 -2.78
N THR A 82 8.97 -13.98 -3.58
CA THR A 82 9.73 -15.21 -3.35
C THR A 82 10.47 -15.21 -2.01
N ALA A 83 10.91 -14.05 -1.54
CA ALA A 83 11.54 -13.92 -0.23
C ALA A 83 10.58 -14.24 0.94
N MET A 84 9.28 -14.12 0.70
CA MET A 84 8.23 -14.29 1.70
C MET A 84 7.29 -15.45 1.38
N ALA A 85 7.57 -16.22 0.33
CA ALA A 85 6.64 -17.19 -0.23
C ALA A 85 6.16 -18.22 0.80
N ARG A 86 7.04 -18.71 1.66
CA ARG A 86 6.66 -19.66 2.71
C ARG A 86 5.64 -19.06 3.67
N ARG A 87 5.88 -17.85 4.14
CA ARG A 87 4.97 -17.16 5.07
C ARG A 87 3.63 -16.84 4.40
N ILE A 88 3.65 -16.38 3.17
CA ILE A 88 2.42 -16.13 2.37
C ILE A 88 1.59 -17.41 2.30
N TRP A 89 2.21 -18.54 2.02
CA TRP A 89 1.53 -19.83 1.96
C TRP A 89 0.95 -20.24 3.32
N ASP A 90 1.69 -20.04 4.40
CA ASP A 90 1.24 -20.36 5.76
C ASP A 90 0.01 -19.56 6.17
N LEU A 91 -0.19 -18.37 5.62
CA LEU A 91 -1.34 -17.51 5.91
C LEU A 91 -2.57 -17.77 5.02
N ARG A 92 -2.51 -18.74 4.11
CA ARG A 92 -3.53 -19.00 3.08
C ARG A 92 -4.96 -19.24 3.58
N ASP A 93 -5.10 -19.77 4.79
CA ASP A 93 -6.44 -20.06 5.34
C ASP A 93 -7.14 -18.81 5.89
N ASN A 94 -6.40 -17.73 6.13
CA ASN A 94 -6.91 -16.51 6.75
C ASN A 94 -6.86 -15.28 5.83
N LEU A 95 -5.91 -15.26 4.89
CA LEU A 95 -5.67 -14.12 4.00
C LEU A 95 -5.52 -14.58 2.55
N SER A 96 -5.92 -13.73 1.61
CA SER A 96 -5.54 -13.91 0.21
C SER A 96 -4.01 -13.81 0.08
N ALA A 97 -3.44 -14.37 -0.98
CA ALA A 97 -2.00 -14.23 -1.24
C ALA A 97 -1.57 -12.77 -1.38
N TYR A 98 -2.44 -11.92 -1.92
CA TYR A 98 -2.21 -10.48 -2.07
C TYR A 98 -2.06 -9.80 -0.70
N ASP A 99 -3.04 -9.97 0.19
CA ASP A 99 -3.00 -9.39 1.54
C ASP A 99 -1.87 -10.03 2.37
N ALA A 100 -1.67 -11.33 2.25
CA ALA A 100 -0.60 -12.04 2.94
C ALA A 100 0.79 -11.55 2.55
N ALA A 101 0.99 -11.08 1.31
CA ALA A 101 2.27 -10.51 0.88
C ALA A 101 2.62 -9.25 1.67
N TYR A 102 1.66 -8.36 1.90
CA TYR A 102 1.87 -7.16 2.71
C TYR A 102 2.10 -7.49 4.18
N VAL A 103 1.28 -8.36 4.75
CA VAL A 103 1.42 -8.80 6.15
C VAL A 103 2.77 -9.46 6.37
N SER A 104 3.16 -10.38 5.50
CA SER A 104 4.45 -11.09 5.61
C SER A 104 5.64 -10.14 5.52
N LEU A 105 5.55 -9.13 4.67
CA LEU A 105 6.60 -8.11 4.56
C LEU A 105 6.70 -7.27 5.84
N ALA A 106 5.57 -6.83 6.37
CA ALA A 106 5.53 -6.06 7.62
C ALA A 106 6.11 -6.86 8.79
N GLU A 107 5.78 -8.15 8.89
CA GLU A 107 6.36 -9.05 9.89
C GLU A 107 7.87 -9.20 9.71
N ALA A 108 8.33 -9.43 8.48
CA ALA A 108 9.75 -9.61 8.18
C ALA A 108 10.59 -8.37 8.48
N LEU A 109 10.02 -7.18 8.29
CA LEU A 109 10.67 -5.91 8.56
C LEU A 109 10.43 -5.39 9.99
N ASP A 110 9.62 -6.09 10.76
CA ASP A 110 9.20 -5.70 12.12
C ASP A 110 8.73 -4.23 12.15
N CYS A 111 7.78 -3.92 11.28
CA CYS A 111 7.24 -2.56 11.17
C CYS A 111 5.73 -2.56 10.89
N PRO A 112 5.03 -1.44 11.11
CA PRO A 112 3.61 -1.35 10.87
C PRO A 112 3.25 -1.50 9.39
N LEU A 113 2.10 -2.12 9.13
CA LEU A 113 1.41 -2.12 7.84
C LEU A 113 0.30 -1.05 7.89
N ILE A 114 0.36 -0.10 6.98
CA ILE A 114 -0.63 0.96 6.82
C ILE A 114 -1.61 0.54 5.73
N THR A 115 -2.88 0.46 6.09
CA THR A 115 -3.96 0.02 5.18
C THR A 115 -5.29 0.70 5.50
N ARG A 116 -6.19 0.73 4.52
CA ARG A 116 -7.60 1.05 4.70
C ARG A 116 -8.46 -0.19 4.96
N ASP A 117 -7.89 -1.38 4.82
CA ASP A 117 -8.65 -2.62 4.93
C ASP A 117 -8.71 -3.13 6.38
N ALA A 118 -9.84 -2.89 7.04
CA ALA A 118 -10.08 -3.34 8.41
C ALA A 118 -10.04 -4.87 8.58
N ARG A 119 -10.25 -5.65 7.50
CA ARG A 119 -10.18 -7.12 7.54
C ARG A 119 -8.75 -7.59 7.83
N ILE A 120 -7.76 -6.88 7.32
CA ILE A 120 -6.34 -7.20 7.58
C ILE A 120 -6.03 -6.96 9.06
N ALA A 121 -6.52 -5.87 9.65
CA ALA A 121 -6.35 -5.61 11.08
C ALA A 121 -6.97 -6.70 11.97
N GLY A 122 -8.15 -7.20 11.58
CA GLY A 122 -8.85 -8.25 12.29
C GLY A 122 -8.20 -9.63 12.18
N SER A 123 -7.21 -9.79 11.30
CA SER A 123 -6.50 -11.07 11.12
C SER A 123 -5.59 -11.43 12.30
N GLY A 124 -5.20 -10.47 13.12
CA GLY A 124 -4.28 -10.67 14.26
C GLY A 124 -2.82 -10.89 13.86
N PHE A 125 -2.49 -10.76 12.57
CA PHE A 125 -1.13 -10.85 12.08
C PHE A 125 -0.54 -9.46 11.87
N ALA A 126 0.75 -9.31 12.15
CA ALA A 126 1.51 -8.07 12.05
C ALA A 126 0.94 -6.89 12.89
N GLN A 127 1.67 -5.81 12.96
CA GLN A 127 1.19 -4.53 13.48
C GLN A 127 0.46 -3.82 12.34
N VAL A 128 -0.87 -3.88 12.34
CA VAL A 128 -1.68 -3.27 11.28
C VAL A 128 -2.29 -1.98 11.80
N GLU A 129 -1.98 -0.88 11.14
CA GLU A 129 -2.61 0.41 11.39
C GLU A 129 -3.63 0.68 10.30
N VAL A 130 -4.90 0.76 10.70
CA VAL A 130 -6.03 1.06 9.82
C VAL A 130 -6.50 2.49 10.05
N TYR A 131 -6.69 3.21 8.98
CA TYR A 131 -7.11 4.60 9.00
C TYR A 131 -8.43 4.84 8.27
#